data_ccb60699f7e625c8ec85289b08c14549
#
_entry.id   ccb60699f7e625c8ec85289b08c14549
#
_cell.length_a   1.000
_cell.length_b   1.000
_cell.length_c   1.000
_cell.angle_alpha   90.00
_cell.angle_beta   90.00
_cell.angle_gamma   90.00
#
_symmetry.space_group_name_H-M   'P 1'
#
loop_
_entity.id
_entity.type
_entity.pdbx_description
1 polymer ?
#
loop_
_entity_poly.entity_id
_entity_poly.type
_entity_poly.pdbx_seq_one_letter_code
_entity_poly.pdbx_strand_id
1 'polypeptide(L)'
;MIALDPTPDRDAHGRDGTGRRWTPGARLVGDEPEVEPADGAPTVGVLALQGDVLEHLRALRRCGARAVEVRTPAELDTVEGIVLPGGESTTIGKLLERSGLLEPLRERIRAGLPAFGTCAGMILLSAELAQDRVQPLLGLLGVRTRRNAYGRQVDSFDVALDVTGIDGGPVDVSFIRAPRVEEVLSDDVEVLAEVDGHPVVVRQGRILAAAFHPEVTGDDRLHRSFVALVSSTRD
;
A
#
# COMPACT_ATOMS: atom_id res chain seq x y z
N MET A 1 11.11 -26.55 12.44
CA MET A 1 9.92 -26.73 13.29
C MET A 1 10.05 -25.68 14.39
N ILE A 2 9.58 -24.45 14.14
CA ILE A 2 9.61 -23.34 15.08
C ILE A 2 8.28 -23.38 15.80
N ALA A 3 8.35 -23.51 17.14
CA ALA A 3 7.17 -23.55 18.00
C ALA A 3 6.50 -22.17 17.99
N LEU A 4 5.22 -22.13 17.67
CA LEU A 4 4.38 -20.98 17.83
C LEU A 4 4.21 -20.69 19.33
N ASP A 5 4.59 -19.47 19.74
CA ASP A 5 4.41 -18.95 21.08
C ASP A 5 2.90 -18.84 21.40
N PRO A 6 2.44 -19.19 22.61
CA PRO A 6 1.04 -19.23 22.92
C PRO A 6 0.44 -17.82 22.92
N THR A 7 -0.73 -17.70 22.31
CA THR A 7 -1.60 -16.51 22.37
C THR A 7 -1.73 -15.97 23.80
N PRO A 8 -1.68 -14.63 24.01
CA PRO A 8 -1.86 -14.05 25.34
C PRO A 8 -3.24 -14.42 25.91
N ASP A 9 -3.24 -14.73 27.20
CA ASP A 9 -4.39 -15.12 27.98
C ASP A 9 -5.50 -14.05 27.88
N ARG A 10 -6.66 -14.45 27.37
CA ARG A 10 -7.82 -13.58 27.20
C ARG A 10 -8.86 -13.93 28.26
N ASP A 11 -9.43 -12.93 28.95
CA ASP A 11 -10.56 -13.18 29.80
C ASP A 11 -11.79 -13.67 28.99
N ALA A 12 -12.78 -14.25 29.67
CA ALA A 12 -13.99 -14.80 29.06
C ALA A 12 -14.83 -13.73 28.30
N HIS A 13 -14.40 -12.48 28.27
CA HIS A 13 -15.08 -11.33 27.68
C HIS A 13 -14.25 -10.65 26.56
N GLY A 14 -13.10 -11.24 26.19
CA GLY A 14 -12.24 -10.77 25.09
C GLY A 14 -11.55 -9.44 25.36
N ARG A 15 -11.19 -9.15 26.63
CA ARG A 15 -10.45 -7.95 27.03
C ARG A 15 -8.97 -8.26 27.17
N ASP A 16 -8.11 -7.28 26.80
CA ASP A 16 -6.70 -7.36 27.11
C ASP A 16 -6.46 -7.15 28.61
N GLY A 17 -5.23 -7.47 29.09
CA GLY A 17 -4.84 -7.30 30.49
C GLY A 17 -4.99 -5.86 31.03
N THR A 18 -5.39 -4.88 30.21
CA THR A 18 -5.68 -3.49 30.59
C THR A 18 -7.18 -3.20 30.66
N GLY A 19 -8.04 -4.20 30.44
CA GLY A 19 -9.50 -4.09 30.50
C GLY A 19 -10.15 -3.50 29.26
N ARG A 20 -9.42 -3.25 28.18
CA ARG A 20 -9.95 -2.72 26.92
C ARG A 20 -10.49 -3.84 26.05
N ARG A 21 -11.67 -3.63 25.46
CA ARG A 21 -12.23 -4.55 24.48
C ARG A 21 -11.42 -4.44 23.19
N TRP A 22 -10.74 -5.52 22.82
CA TRP A 22 -10.09 -5.57 21.52
C TRP A 22 -11.14 -5.74 20.41
N THR A 23 -11.16 -4.81 19.47
CA THR A 23 -11.90 -4.91 18.21
C THR A 23 -10.88 -4.98 17.09
N PRO A 24 -10.89 -6.04 16.24
CA PRO A 24 -10.03 -6.08 15.06
C PRO A 24 -10.26 -4.82 14.20
N GLY A 25 -9.20 -4.05 13.95
CA GLY A 25 -9.28 -2.84 13.13
C GLY A 25 -9.77 -1.58 13.85
N ALA A 26 -10.10 -1.62 15.13
CA ALA A 26 -10.45 -0.43 15.91
C ALA A 26 -9.25 0.12 16.69
N ARG A 27 -8.25 0.66 16.01
CA ARG A 27 -7.71 1.91 16.50
C ARG A 27 -8.81 2.95 16.28
N LEU A 28 -9.45 3.40 17.33
CA LEU A 28 -10.19 4.66 17.31
C LEU A 28 -9.16 5.71 16.84
N VAL A 29 -9.28 6.09 15.59
CA VAL A 29 -8.57 7.24 15.06
C VAL A 29 -9.21 8.43 15.76
N GLY A 30 -8.61 8.80 16.91
CA GLY A 30 -8.91 10.08 17.55
C GLY A 30 -8.62 11.19 16.55
N ASP A 31 -9.22 12.34 16.75
CA ASP A 31 -8.87 13.58 16.06
C ASP A 31 -7.38 13.87 16.32
N GLU A 32 -6.49 13.27 15.51
CA GLU A 32 -5.10 13.69 15.48
C GLU A 32 -5.11 15.11 14.92
N PRO A 33 -4.43 16.06 15.59
CA PRO A 33 -4.36 17.42 15.08
C PRO A 33 -3.82 17.38 13.65
N GLU A 34 -4.50 18.07 12.74
CA GLU A 34 -4.08 18.19 11.35
C GLU A 34 -2.72 18.91 11.36
N VAL A 35 -1.64 18.18 11.09
CA VAL A 35 -0.30 18.75 11.00
C VAL A 35 -0.23 19.47 9.67
N GLU A 36 -0.15 20.80 9.71
CA GLU A 36 0.09 21.60 8.51
C GLU A 36 1.45 21.20 7.91
N PRO A 37 1.51 20.86 6.62
CA PRO A 37 2.76 20.49 5.97
C PRO A 37 3.71 21.69 5.96
N ALA A 38 5.00 21.44 6.20
CA ALA A 38 6.03 22.47 6.13
C ALA A 38 6.08 23.13 4.73
N ASP A 39 6.59 24.38 4.68
CA ASP A 39 6.87 25.02 3.40
C ASP A 39 7.82 24.14 2.56
N GLY A 40 7.46 23.92 1.31
CA GLY A 40 8.22 23.03 0.43
C GLY A 40 7.95 21.52 0.63
N ALA A 41 6.98 21.12 1.44
CA ALA A 41 6.59 19.71 1.54
C ALA A 41 6.13 19.15 0.18
N PRO A 42 6.48 17.87 -0.16
CA PRO A 42 6.03 17.27 -1.41
C PRO A 42 4.51 17.10 -1.42
N THR A 43 3.88 17.36 -2.57
CA THR A 43 2.46 17.11 -2.77
C THR A 43 2.26 15.67 -3.25
N VAL A 44 1.67 14.82 -2.41
CA VAL A 44 1.40 13.42 -2.72
C VAL A 44 -0.09 13.20 -2.84
N GLY A 45 -0.52 12.70 -4.00
CA GLY A 45 -1.89 12.31 -4.25
C GLY A 45 -2.21 10.93 -3.69
N VAL A 46 -3.46 10.71 -3.28
CA VAL A 46 -4.03 9.38 -3.05
C VAL A 46 -5.18 9.21 -4.04
N LEU A 47 -5.13 8.14 -4.85
CA LEU A 47 -6.20 7.82 -5.80
C LEU A 47 -7.51 7.56 -5.04
N ALA A 48 -8.44 8.51 -5.09
CA ALA A 48 -9.62 8.56 -4.24
C ALA A 48 -10.90 8.11 -4.97
N LEU A 49 -10.79 6.99 -5.71
CA LEU A 49 -11.94 6.39 -6.41
C LEU A 49 -12.64 5.34 -5.56
N GLN A 50 -11.90 4.52 -4.80
CA GLN A 50 -12.42 3.51 -3.87
C GLN A 50 -11.25 2.97 -3.04
N GLY A 51 -11.50 2.59 -1.76
CA GLY A 51 -10.54 1.92 -0.89
C GLY A 51 -10.10 2.76 0.30
N ASP A 52 -8.93 2.45 0.87
CA ASP A 52 -8.43 2.96 2.15
C ASP A 52 -7.76 4.34 2.01
N VAL A 53 -8.50 5.28 1.39
CA VAL A 53 -7.99 6.62 1.01
C VAL A 53 -7.61 7.45 2.23
N LEU A 54 -8.48 7.47 3.23
CA LEU A 54 -8.31 8.33 4.41
C LEU A 54 -7.10 7.90 5.25
N GLU A 55 -6.88 6.60 5.39
CA GLU A 55 -5.76 6.01 6.11
C GLU A 55 -4.42 6.41 5.47
N HIS A 56 -4.34 6.34 4.13
CA HIS A 56 -3.16 6.81 3.40
C HIS A 56 -2.94 8.31 3.51
N LEU A 57 -3.98 9.14 3.41
CA LEU A 57 -3.87 10.58 3.59
C LEU A 57 -3.29 10.93 4.96
N ARG A 58 -3.76 10.25 6.02
CA ARG A 58 -3.25 10.43 7.39
C ARG A 58 -1.80 10.00 7.53
N ALA A 59 -1.44 8.83 7.01
CA ALA A 59 -0.07 8.31 7.04
C ALA A 59 0.90 9.27 6.33
N LEU A 60 0.54 9.77 5.15
CA LEU A 60 1.34 10.72 4.38
C LEU A 60 1.54 12.06 5.12
N ARG A 61 0.48 12.58 5.77
CA ARG A 61 0.57 13.80 6.59
C ARG A 61 1.50 13.62 7.78
N ARG A 62 1.43 12.49 8.50
CA ARG A 62 2.38 12.14 9.57
C ARG A 62 3.82 12.04 9.06
N CYS A 63 4.00 11.71 7.78
CA CYS A 63 5.31 11.70 7.12
C CYS A 63 5.73 13.07 6.57
N GLY A 64 4.97 14.14 6.81
CA GLY A 64 5.31 15.51 6.43
C GLY A 64 4.95 15.88 4.99
N ALA A 65 4.18 15.06 4.26
CA ALA A 65 3.72 15.39 2.91
C ALA A 65 2.42 16.21 2.93
N ARG A 66 2.24 17.06 1.92
CA ARG A 66 0.93 17.62 1.56
C ARG A 66 0.11 16.54 0.86
N ALA A 67 -0.74 15.84 1.61
CA ALA A 67 -1.54 14.74 1.08
C ALA A 67 -2.89 15.23 0.56
N VAL A 68 -3.21 14.92 -0.70
CA VAL A 68 -4.42 15.34 -1.40
C VAL A 68 -5.12 14.17 -2.08
N GLU A 69 -6.44 14.25 -2.25
CA GLU A 69 -7.20 13.28 -3.01
C GLU A 69 -7.05 13.53 -4.52
N VAL A 70 -6.99 12.44 -5.31
CA VAL A 70 -6.96 12.50 -6.78
C VAL A 70 -8.12 11.67 -7.33
N ARG A 71 -9.05 12.34 -8.01
CA ARG A 71 -10.23 11.74 -8.67
C ARG A 71 -10.33 12.10 -10.15
N THR A 72 -9.58 13.11 -10.60
CA THR A 72 -9.62 13.63 -11.97
C THR A 72 -8.21 13.79 -12.54
N PRO A 73 -8.06 13.82 -13.88
CA PRO A 73 -6.77 14.11 -14.51
C PRO A 73 -6.19 15.49 -14.10
N ALA A 74 -7.02 16.49 -13.92
CA ALA A 74 -6.58 17.83 -13.51
C ALA A 74 -5.97 17.81 -12.10
N GLU A 75 -6.53 17.05 -11.16
CA GLU A 75 -5.95 16.85 -9.83
C GLU A 75 -4.66 16.04 -9.91
N LEU A 76 -4.59 15.01 -10.78
CA LEU A 76 -3.38 14.24 -11.01
C LEU A 76 -2.21 15.13 -11.46
N ASP A 77 -2.48 16.17 -12.25
CA ASP A 77 -1.44 17.09 -12.75
C ASP A 77 -0.81 17.95 -11.64
N THR A 78 -1.42 18.05 -10.49
CA THR A 78 -0.95 18.88 -9.37
C THR A 78 -0.03 18.12 -8.40
N VAL A 79 0.12 16.80 -8.54
CA VAL A 79 0.86 15.98 -7.57
C VAL A 79 2.25 15.57 -8.08
N GLU A 80 3.16 15.35 -7.14
CA GLU A 80 4.55 14.97 -7.37
C GLU A 80 4.81 13.48 -7.10
N GLY A 81 3.83 12.80 -6.53
CA GLY A 81 3.79 11.35 -6.32
C GLY A 81 2.35 10.89 -6.12
N ILE A 82 2.07 9.61 -6.32
CA ILE A 82 0.72 9.04 -6.23
C ILE A 82 0.71 7.74 -5.41
N VAL A 83 -0.25 7.61 -4.49
CA VAL A 83 -0.56 6.36 -3.80
C VAL A 83 -1.80 5.73 -4.43
N LEU A 84 -1.72 4.45 -4.76
CA LEU A 84 -2.83 3.61 -5.19
C LEU A 84 -3.23 2.73 -3.99
N PRO A 85 -4.37 3.02 -3.35
CA PRO A 85 -4.74 2.38 -2.09
C PRO A 85 -5.19 0.93 -2.25
N GLY A 86 -5.27 0.23 -1.13
CA GLY A 86 -6.00 -1.01 -0.99
C GLY A 86 -7.49 -0.84 -1.32
N GLY A 87 -8.18 -1.96 -1.58
CA GLY A 87 -9.58 -1.97 -1.95
C GLY A 87 -9.94 -3.12 -2.89
N GLU A 88 -10.95 -2.95 -3.74
CA GLU A 88 -11.32 -3.96 -4.74
C GLU A 88 -10.75 -3.58 -6.11
N SER A 89 -9.68 -4.28 -6.54
CA SER A 89 -8.88 -3.91 -7.72
C SER A 89 -9.70 -3.86 -9.03
N THR A 90 -10.70 -4.73 -9.21
CA THR A 90 -11.57 -4.69 -10.40
C THR A 90 -12.44 -3.44 -10.43
N THR A 91 -12.96 -3.05 -9.26
CA THR A 91 -13.78 -1.83 -9.12
C THR A 91 -12.92 -0.59 -9.37
N ILE A 92 -11.74 -0.51 -8.74
CA ILE A 92 -10.83 0.62 -8.93
C ILE A 92 -10.42 0.72 -10.40
N GLY A 93 -10.04 -0.39 -11.04
CA GLY A 93 -9.66 -0.41 -12.45
C GLY A 93 -10.78 0.10 -13.37
N LYS A 94 -12.03 -0.35 -13.16
CA LYS A 94 -13.18 0.15 -13.92
C LYS A 94 -13.50 1.62 -13.65
N LEU A 95 -13.28 2.09 -12.43
CA LEU A 95 -13.45 3.49 -12.09
C LEU A 95 -12.36 4.36 -12.73
N LEU A 96 -11.10 3.90 -12.81
CA LEU A 96 -10.03 4.55 -13.54
C LEU A 96 -10.38 4.74 -15.03
N GLU A 97 -10.93 3.71 -15.68
CA GLU A 97 -11.40 3.84 -17.07
C GLU A 97 -12.54 4.86 -17.20
N ARG A 98 -13.56 4.76 -16.34
CA ARG A 98 -14.73 5.64 -16.41
C ARG A 98 -14.44 7.09 -16.09
N SER A 99 -13.49 7.37 -15.19
CA SER A 99 -13.07 8.73 -14.84
C SER A 99 -12.10 9.33 -15.86
N GLY A 100 -11.64 8.55 -16.83
CA GLY A 100 -10.61 8.97 -17.77
C GLY A 100 -9.20 9.09 -17.17
N LEU A 101 -8.99 8.53 -15.96
CA LEU A 101 -7.70 8.58 -15.25
C LEU A 101 -6.72 7.48 -15.67
N LEU A 102 -7.18 6.37 -16.27
CA LEU A 102 -6.33 5.19 -16.49
C LEU A 102 -5.10 5.54 -17.36
N GLU A 103 -5.31 6.15 -18.53
CA GLU A 103 -4.19 6.48 -19.42
C GLU A 103 -3.35 7.65 -18.89
N PRO A 104 -3.91 8.78 -18.42
CA PRO A 104 -3.11 9.85 -17.83
C PRO A 104 -2.23 9.37 -16.67
N LEU A 105 -2.76 8.52 -15.79
CA LEU A 105 -2.01 7.96 -14.67
C LEU A 105 -0.88 7.04 -15.15
N ARG A 106 -1.17 6.17 -16.13
CA ARG A 106 -0.16 5.31 -16.76
C ARG A 106 0.97 6.12 -17.39
N GLU A 107 0.63 7.15 -18.14
CA GLU A 107 1.60 8.02 -18.81
C GLU A 107 2.45 8.80 -17.81
N ARG A 108 1.83 9.37 -16.77
CA ARG A 108 2.54 10.10 -15.72
C ARG A 108 3.54 9.22 -14.97
N ILE A 109 3.13 8.00 -14.57
CA ILE A 109 4.03 7.05 -13.87
C ILE A 109 5.16 6.61 -14.83
N ARG A 110 4.85 6.33 -16.10
CA ARG A 110 5.86 5.98 -17.10
C ARG A 110 6.85 7.13 -17.34
N ALA A 111 6.39 8.37 -17.26
CA ALA A 111 7.23 9.57 -17.35
C ALA A 111 8.04 9.86 -16.08
N GLY A 112 7.89 9.03 -15.03
CA GLY A 112 8.71 9.11 -13.81
C GLY A 112 8.00 9.64 -12.57
N LEU A 113 6.67 9.83 -12.60
CA LEU A 113 5.91 10.13 -11.37
C LEU A 113 6.07 8.95 -10.39
N PRO A 114 6.62 9.17 -9.19
CA PRO A 114 6.70 8.14 -8.17
C PRO A 114 5.31 7.58 -7.83
N ALA A 115 5.21 6.26 -7.71
CA ALA A 115 3.96 5.59 -7.38
C ALA A 115 4.15 4.58 -6.24
N PHE A 116 3.20 4.52 -5.32
CA PHE A 116 3.16 3.51 -4.26
C PHE A 116 1.82 2.78 -4.30
N GLY A 117 1.84 1.46 -4.53
CA GLY A 117 0.64 0.63 -4.55
C GLY A 117 0.57 -0.30 -3.36
N THR A 118 -0.54 -0.30 -2.61
CA THR A 118 -0.78 -1.24 -1.51
C THR A 118 -1.92 -2.20 -1.86
N CYS A 119 -1.78 -3.48 -1.56
CA CYS A 119 -2.77 -4.51 -1.79
C CYS A 119 -3.39 -4.42 -3.22
N ALA A 120 -4.59 -3.87 -3.39
CA ALA A 120 -5.21 -3.65 -4.69
C ALA A 120 -4.39 -2.74 -5.60
N GLY A 121 -3.69 -1.75 -5.04
CA GLY A 121 -2.79 -0.86 -5.77
C GLY A 121 -1.61 -1.61 -6.39
N MET A 122 -1.02 -2.60 -5.69
CA MET A 122 -0.01 -3.49 -6.28
C MET A 122 -0.58 -4.27 -7.47
N ILE A 123 -1.80 -4.80 -7.35
CA ILE A 123 -2.47 -5.51 -8.45
C ILE A 123 -2.64 -4.59 -9.66
N LEU A 124 -3.10 -3.36 -9.46
CA LEU A 124 -3.31 -2.40 -10.56
C LEU A 124 -2.00 -2.01 -11.26
N LEU A 125 -0.89 -1.92 -10.53
CA LEU A 125 0.44 -1.64 -11.09
C LEU A 125 1.03 -2.83 -11.84
N SER A 126 0.69 -4.07 -11.48
CA SER A 126 1.27 -5.30 -12.03
C SER A 126 1.14 -5.39 -13.55
N ALA A 127 2.16 -5.95 -14.20
CA ALA A 127 2.14 -6.22 -15.63
C ALA A 127 1.07 -7.26 -15.99
N GLU A 128 0.90 -8.29 -15.15
CA GLU A 128 0.02 -9.41 -15.43
C GLU A 128 -0.73 -9.91 -14.19
N LEU A 129 -1.87 -10.58 -14.44
CA LEU A 129 -2.59 -11.38 -13.46
C LEU A 129 -2.41 -12.87 -13.73
N ALA A 130 -2.22 -13.66 -12.68
CA ALA A 130 -2.12 -15.12 -12.74
C ALA A 130 -3.49 -15.83 -12.81
N GLN A 131 -4.56 -15.12 -13.09
CA GLN A 131 -5.94 -15.60 -13.16
C GLN A 131 -6.56 -15.20 -14.50
N ASP A 132 -7.43 -16.04 -15.07
CA ASP A 132 -8.16 -15.79 -16.33
C ASP A 132 -9.21 -14.68 -16.23
N ARG A 133 -9.00 -13.71 -15.35
CA ARG A 133 -9.91 -12.61 -15.12
C ARG A 133 -9.38 -11.32 -15.73
N VAL A 134 -10.07 -10.83 -16.73
CA VAL A 134 -9.73 -9.56 -17.36
C VAL A 134 -10.20 -8.41 -16.48
N GLN A 135 -9.28 -7.54 -16.11
CA GLN A 135 -9.56 -6.25 -15.47
C GLN A 135 -8.57 -5.21 -15.98
N PRO A 136 -8.90 -3.90 -15.91
CA PRO A 136 -7.95 -2.85 -16.24
C PRO A 136 -6.76 -2.88 -15.28
N LEU A 137 -5.55 -2.78 -15.84
CA LEU A 137 -4.28 -2.66 -15.12
C LEU A 137 -3.52 -1.45 -15.68
N LEU A 138 -2.64 -0.88 -14.88
CA LEU A 138 -1.64 0.09 -15.33
C LEU A 138 -0.50 -0.61 -16.07
N GLY A 139 -0.13 -1.82 -15.65
CA GLY A 139 0.83 -2.66 -16.35
C GLY A 139 2.26 -2.11 -16.35
N LEU A 140 2.70 -1.49 -15.24
CA LEU A 140 3.98 -0.77 -15.15
C LEU A 140 5.00 -1.43 -14.23
N LEU A 141 4.56 -2.35 -13.37
CA LEU A 141 5.40 -3.10 -12.45
C LEU A 141 5.61 -4.51 -13.00
N GLY A 142 6.85 -4.89 -13.28
CA GLY A 142 7.23 -6.16 -13.91
C GLY A 142 7.02 -7.39 -13.02
N VAL A 143 5.82 -7.56 -12.52
CA VAL A 143 5.42 -8.74 -11.73
C VAL A 143 4.09 -9.31 -12.23
N ARG A 144 3.90 -10.63 -12.00
CA ARG A 144 2.61 -11.31 -12.14
C ARG A 144 2.02 -11.54 -10.77
N THR A 145 0.82 -11.03 -10.53
CA THR A 145 0.15 -11.15 -9.23
C THR A 145 -1.07 -12.08 -9.29
N ARG A 146 -1.33 -12.77 -8.17
CA ARG A 146 -2.56 -13.53 -7.92
C ARG A 146 -3.37 -12.83 -6.84
N ARG A 147 -4.66 -12.64 -7.10
CA ARG A 147 -5.60 -12.07 -6.12
C ARG A 147 -6.02 -13.13 -5.11
N ASN A 148 -6.30 -12.70 -3.86
CA ASN A 148 -6.83 -13.56 -2.78
C ASN A 148 -6.04 -14.87 -2.64
N ALA A 149 -4.72 -14.79 -2.64
CA ALA A 149 -3.86 -15.97 -2.72
C ALA A 149 -3.65 -16.67 -1.37
N TYR A 150 -3.95 -16.03 -0.27
CA TYR A 150 -3.82 -16.57 1.09
C TYR A 150 -5.17 -17.17 1.55
N GLY A 151 -5.67 -18.19 0.86
CA GLY A 151 -6.76 -19.12 1.20
C GLY A 151 -8.02 -18.62 1.94
N ARG A 152 -9.11 -19.40 1.89
CA ARG A 152 -10.43 -19.05 2.47
C ARG A 152 -10.48 -19.01 4.01
N GLN A 153 -9.47 -19.44 4.74
CA GLN A 153 -9.47 -19.58 6.22
C GLN A 153 -8.46 -18.71 6.96
N VAL A 154 -7.49 -18.07 6.26
CA VAL A 154 -6.54 -17.13 6.86
C VAL A 154 -6.66 -15.82 6.09
N ASP A 155 -7.81 -15.16 6.25
CA ASP A 155 -8.10 -13.96 5.48
C ASP A 155 -7.32 -12.72 5.96
N SER A 156 -6.71 -12.77 7.16
CA SER A 156 -5.94 -11.67 7.72
C SER A 156 -4.96 -12.16 8.79
N PHE A 157 -3.72 -11.70 8.74
CA PHE A 157 -2.71 -11.93 9.78
C PHE A 157 -1.75 -10.73 9.86
N ASP A 158 -1.23 -10.51 11.06
CA ASP A 158 -0.21 -9.50 11.31
C ASP A 158 1.16 -10.18 11.46
N VAL A 159 2.19 -9.55 10.93
CA VAL A 159 3.56 -10.04 11.02
C VAL A 159 4.54 -8.87 11.09
N ALA A 160 5.63 -9.06 11.85
CA ALA A 160 6.78 -8.18 11.83
C ALA A 160 7.70 -8.61 10.69
N LEU A 161 7.99 -7.74 9.75
CA LEU A 161 8.67 -8.03 8.49
C LEU A 161 9.90 -7.15 8.31
N ASP A 162 11.05 -7.77 8.10
CA ASP A 162 12.25 -7.04 7.68
C ASP A 162 12.11 -6.61 6.23
N VAL A 163 12.22 -5.30 5.98
CA VAL A 163 12.15 -4.71 4.64
C VAL A 163 13.48 -4.07 4.30
N THR A 164 14.12 -4.51 3.23
CA THR A 164 15.39 -3.98 2.76
C THR A 164 15.27 -2.47 2.50
N GLY A 165 16.19 -1.68 3.08
CA GLY A 165 16.19 -0.22 2.96
C GLY A 165 15.23 0.52 3.89
N ILE A 166 14.59 -0.17 4.84
CA ILE A 166 13.81 0.42 5.92
C ILE A 166 14.53 0.18 7.25
N ASP A 167 15.04 1.24 7.86
CA ASP A 167 15.74 1.18 9.14
C ASP A 167 14.78 1.07 10.33
N GLY A 168 15.32 0.63 11.48
CA GLY A 168 14.60 0.59 12.76
C GLY A 168 13.96 -0.77 13.08
N GLY A 169 14.46 -1.85 12.45
CA GLY A 169 14.01 -3.22 12.69
C GLY A 169 12.73 -3.59 11.92
N PRO A 170 12.12 -4.74 12.22
CA PRO A 170 10.95 -5.23 11.50
C PRO A 170 9.79 -4.22 11.48
N VAL A 171 9.09 -4.15 10.37
CA VAL A 171 7.89 -3.32 10.16
C VAL A 171 6.65 -4.15 10.52
N ASP A 172 5.78 -3.61 11.35
CA ASP A 172 4.50 -4.25 11.64
C ASP A 172 3.54 -4.09 10.46
N VAL A 173 3.13 -5.20 9.86
CA VAL A 173 2.28 -5.20 8.67
C VAL A 173 1.08 -6.11 8.83
N SER A 174 -0.04 -5.71 8.21
CA SER A 174 -1.30 -6.48 8.22
C SER A 174 -1.66 -6.94 6.81
N PHE A 175 -1.76 -8.25 6.65
CA PHE A 175 -2.23 -8.90 5.43
C PHE A 175 -3.74 -9.11 5.53
N ILE A 176 -4.52 -8.45 4.69
CA ILE A 176 -5.98 -8.56 4.63
C ILE A 176 -6.36 -8.96 3.21
N ARG A 177 -6.72 -10.24 3.00
CA ARG A 177 -7.02 -10.79 1.66
C ARG A 177 -5.98 -10.41 0.61
N ALA A 178 -4.71 -10.41 1.02
CA ALA A 178 -3.60 -9.87 0.26
C ALA A 178 -3.39 -10.59 -1.09
N PRO A 179 -2.92 -9.88 -2.12
CA PRO A 179 -2.40 -10.51 -3.32
C PRO A 179 -1.06 -11.18 -3.04
N ARG A 180 -0.68 -12.09 -3.92
CA ARG A 180 0.63 -12.72 -3.94
C ARG A 180 1.33 -12.44 -5.25
N VAL A 181 2.60 -12.07 -5.19
CA VAL A 181 3.47 -12.07 -6.37
C VAL A 181 3.81 -13.52 -6.68
N GLU A 182 3.36 -14.01 -7.83
CA GLU A 182 3.62 -15.37 -8.32
C GLU A 182 4.95 -15.44 -9.07
N GLU A 183 5.31 -14.37 -9.76
CA GLU A 183 6.49 -14.30 -10.60
C GLU A 183 6.99 -12.87 -10.75
N VAL A 184 8.29 -12.69 -10.70
CA VAL A 184 9.00 -11.46 -11.09
C VAL A 184 9.36 -11.61 -12.57
N LEU A 185 8.88 -10.69 -13.41
CA LEU A 185 8.95 -10.74 -14.86
C LEU A 185 10.08 -9.86 -15.45
N SER A 186 10.72 -9.04 -14.62
CA SER A 186 11.77 -8.12 -15.05
C SER A 186 12.93 -8.09 -14.06
N ASP A 187 14.15 -8.09 -14.57
CA ASP A 187 15.38 -7.99 -13.79
C ASP A 187 15.52 -6.63 -13.06
N ASP A 188 14.76 -5.61 -13.48
CA ASP A 188 14.73 -4.29 -12.85
C ASP A 188 13.87 -4.26 -11.57
N VAL A 189 13.18 -5.35 -11.24
CA VAL A 189 12.37 -5.44 -10.02
C VAL A 189 13.25 -5.91 -8.86
N GLU A 190 13.37 -5.07 -7.87
CA GLU A 190 14.03 -5.37 -6.61
C GLU A 190 13.01 -5.95 -5.62
N VAL A 191 13.29 -7.12 -5.05
CA VAL A 191 12.51 -7.70 -3.95
C VAL A 191 13.06 -7.16 -2.64
N LEU A 192 12.24 -6.40 -1.91
CA LEU A 192 12.64 -5.76 -0.65
C LEU A 192 12.21 -6.58 0.58
N ALA A 193 11.19 -7.42 0.46
CA ALA A 193 10.78 -8.35 1.50
C ALA A 193 9.99 -9.53 0.92
N GLU A 194 10.06 -10.66 1.60
CA GLU A 194 9.37 -11.91 1.25
C GLU A 194 8.67 -12.51 2.47
N VAL A 195 7.56 -13.21 2.22
CA VAL A 195 6.88 -14.06 3.18
C VAL A 195 6.61 -15.40 2.50
N ASP A 196 7.00 -16.50 3.14
CA ASP A 196 6.86 -17.87 2.62
C ASP A 196 7.45 -18.05 1.20
N GLY A 197 8.56 -17.36 0.89
CA GLY A 197 9.22 -17.42 -0.40
C GLY A 197 8.50 -16.64 -1.52
N HIS A 198 7.56 -15.78 -1.17
CA HIS A 198 6.87 -14.90 -2.12
C HIS A 198 7.18 -13.44 -1.83
N PRO A 199 7.53 -12.65 -2.87
CA PRO A 199 7.73 -11.22 -2.71
C PRO A 199 6.45 -10.53 -2.19
N VAL A 200 6.61 -9.71 -1.14
CA VAL A 200 5.51 -8.93 -0.54
C VAL A 200 5.78 -7.43 -0.53
N VAL A 201 7.05 -7.03 -0.69
CA VAL A 201 7.43 -5.65 -0.99
C VAL A 201 8.40 -5.67 -2.16
N VAL A 202 8.09 -4.92 -3.20
CA VAL A 202 8.92 -4.82 -4.40
C VAL A 202 9.09 -3.37 -4.83
N ARG A 203 10.22 -3.08 -5.49
CA ARG A 203 10.49 -1.79 -6.10
C ARG A 203 10.94 -1.99 -7.54
N GLN A 204 10.49 -1.12 -8.44
CA GLN A 204 11.02 -0.99 -9.79
C GLN A 204 11.17 0.49 -10.12
N GLY A 205 12.42 0.97 -10.11
CA GLY A 205 12.70 2.39 -10.27
C GLY A 205 11.98 3.24 -9.21
N ARG A 206 11.01 4.05 -9.65
CA ARG A 206 10.19 4.92 -8.78
C ARG A 206 8.83 4.33 -8.40
N ILE A 207 8.59 3.07 -8.70
CA ILE A 207 7.39 2.34 -8.30
C ILE A 207 7.73 1.48 -7.09
N LEU A 208 7.05 1.73 -5.96
CA LEU A 208 7.05 0.90 -4.76
C LEU A 208 5.72 0.16 -4.68
N ALA A 209 5.72 -1.10 -4.30
CA ALA A 209 4.48 -1.83 -4.08
C ALA A 209 4.58 -2.79 -2.89
N ALA A 210 3.50 -2.87 -2.10
CA ALA A 210 3.35 -3.78 -0.97
C ALA A 210 2.08 -4.62 -1.11
N ALA A 211 2.16 -5.91 -0.80
CA ALA A 211 1.01 -6.81 -0.85
C ALA A 211 0.02 -6.61 0.31
N PHE A 212 0.42 -5.91 1.34
CA PHE A 212 -0.29 -5.71 2.60
C PHE A 212 -0.75 -4.25 2.77
N HIS A 213 -1.30 -3.93 3.94
CA HIS A 213 -1.87 -2.64 4.31
C HIS A 213 -0.99 -1.93 5.37
N PRO A 214 0.07 -1.20 5.00
CA PRO A 214 0.92 -0.49 5.98
C PRO A 214 0.17 0.68 6.63
N GLU A 215 -0.87 1.22 5.98
CA GLU A 215 -1.67 2.34 6.45
C GLU A 215 -2.51 2.04 7.68
N VAL A 216 -2.79 0.75 7.98
CA VAL A 216 -3.66 0.35 9.09
C VAL A 216 -2.91 0.00 10.37
N THR A 217 -1.61 -0.28 10.30
CA THR A 217 -0.80 -0.70 11.46
C THR A 217 -0.29 0.48 12.29
N GLY A 218 -0.23 1.67 11.69
CA GLY A 218 0.38 2.87 12.28
C GLY A 218 1.91 2.88 12.22
N ASP A 219 2.51 1.95 11.50
CA ASP A 219 3.92 1.99 11.15
C ASP A 219 4.09 2.72 9.81
N ASP A 220 4.45 4.00 9.88
CA ASP A 220 4.52 4.86 8.71
C ASP A 220 5.86 4.77 7.95
N ARG A 221 6.77 3.84 8.29
CA ARG A 221 8.11 3.79 7.69
C ARG A 221 8.10 3.57 6.18
N LEU A 222 7.18 2.76 5.64
CA LEU A 222 7.02 2.60 4.19
C LEU A 222 6.50 3.88 3.52
N HIS A 223 5.53 4.58 4.14
CA HIS A 223 5.06 5.88 3.67
C HIS A 223 6.18 6.94 3.71
N ARG A 224 6.98 6.95 4.78
CA ARG A 224 8.13 7.85 4.90
C ARG A 224 9.17 7.59 3.82
N SER A 225 9.49 6.33 3.53
CA SER A 225 10.38 5.94 2.44
C SER A 225 9.83 6.42 1.09
N PHE A 226 8.52 6.29 0.87
CA PHE A 226 7.89 6.79 -0.35
C PHE A 226 7.92 8.33 -0.44
N VAL A 227 7.64 9.05 0.64
CA VAL A 227 7.73 10.52 0.68
C VAL A 227 9.16 10.99 0.39
N ALA A 228 10.18 10.29 0.93
CA ALA A 228 11.58 10.56 0.63
C ALA A 228 11.89 10.33 -0.86
N LEU A 229 11.35 9.26 -1.47
CA LEU A 229 11.49 9.00 -2.90
C LEU A 229 10.87 10.13 -3.74
N VAL A 230 9.67 10.63 -3.38
CA VAL A 230 9.04 11.77 -4.06
C VAL A 230 9.91 13.01 -3.94
N SER A 231 10.44 13.30 -2.74
CA SER A 231 11.28 14.49 -2.51
C SER A 231 12.56 14.46 -3.33
N SER A 232 13.18 13.28 -3.53
CA SER A 232 14.40 13.13 -4.34
C SER A 232 14.20 13.37 -5.84
N THR A 233 12.99 13.55 -6.30
CA THR A 233 12.70 13.84 -7.73
C THR A 233 12.68 15.33 -8.05
N ARG A 234 12.84 16.21 -7.04
CA ARG A 234 12.82 17.66 -7.18
C ARG A 234 14.19 18.25 -7.49
N ASP A 235 15.26 17.45 -7.28
CA ASP A 235 16.65 17.82 -7.58
C ASP A 235 17.01 17.41 -9.01
#